data_07a27fbfba37f336e75725d099bbf9f8
#
_entry.id   07a27fbfba37f336e75725d099bbf9f8
#
_cell.length_a   1.000
_cell.length_b   1.000
_cell.length_c   1.000
_cell.angle_alpha   90.00
_cell.angle_beta   90.00
_cell.angle_gamma   90.00
#
_symmetry.space_group_name_H-M   'P 1'
#
loop_
_entity.id
_entity.type
_entity.pdbx_description
1 polymer ?
#
loop_
_entity_poly.entity_id
_entity_poly.type
_entity_poly.pdbx_seq_one_letter_code
_entity_poly.pdbx_strand_id
1 'polypeptide(L)'
;MSREAGEGRQGSTEYSAACIDHFTAPRNVGAVDAPDGSGSDANPSCGDRTTITLRVREGRVVEARFRTFGCTAAIASASALTELAGGQTVADAQRLSPSDVLRVLGGLPPRKEACALMAVGALRAALLDAKVKA
;
A
#
# COMPACT_ATOMS: atom_id res chain seq x y z
N MET A 1 -20.84 23.79 -13.00
CA MET A 1 -20.90 23.13 -12.87
C MET A 1 -20.48 22.65 -12.88
N SER A 2 -20.34 22.81 -12.74
CA SER A 2 -20.24 22.06 -12.54
C SER A 2 -19.84 21.68 -12.46
N ARG A 3 -19.89 21.86 -12.52
CA ARG A 3 -19.82 21.17 -12.35
C ARG A 3 -19.78 20.59 -12.65
N GLU A 4 -19.91 20.70 -12.94
CA GLU A 4 -20.09 19.97 -13.02
C GLU A 4 -19.76 19.42 -13.10
N ALA A 5 -19.77 19.77 -13.24
CA ALA A 5 -19.72 18.98 -13.08
C ALA A 5 -19.43 18.51 -12.93
N GLY A 6 -19.52 18.67 -12.97
CA GLY A 6 -19.55 17.82 -12.57
C GLY A 6 -19.49 17.42 -12.34
N GLU A 7 -19.93 17.20 -12.24
CA GLU A 7 -20.08 16.46 -11.95
C GLU A 7 -19.86 15.63 -12.11
N GLY A 8 -20.34 15.23 -12.14
CA GLY A 8 -20.14 13.87 -12.26
C GLY A 8 -18.87 13.35 -11.84
N ARG A 9 -18.03 13.62 -11.92
CA ARG A 9 -16.85 13.25 -11.44
C ARG A 9 -16.78 12.92 -10.05
N GLN A 10 -17.76 12.31 -9.53
CA GLN A 10 -17.84 12.16 -8.16
C GLN A 10 -16.72 11.41 -7.55
N GLY A 11 -16.40 10.22 -8.01
CA GLY A 11 -15.32 9.42 -7.45
C GLY A 11 -14.00 10.12 -7.55
N SER A 12 -13.74 10.77 -8.65
CA SER A 12 -12.46 11.43 -8.86
C SER A 12 -12.33 12.68 -8.02
N THR A 13 -13.42 13.27 -7.51
CA THR A 13 -13.32 14.43 -6.64
C THR A 13 -12.94 14.05 -5.21
N GLU A 14 -13.13 12.79 -4.81
CA GLU A 14 -12.75 12.33 -3.49
C GLU A 14 -11.26 12.05 -3.38
N TYR A 15 -10.63 11.69 -4.49
CA TYR A 15 -9.24 11.23 -4.49
C TYR A 15 -8.35 12.24 -5.18
N SER A 16 -7.16 12.42 -4.62
CA SER A 16 -6.15 13.30 -5.21
C SER A 16 -5.65 12.74 -6.53
N ALA A 17 -4.98 13.58 -7.31
CA ALA A 17 -4.33 13.14 -8.54
C ALA A 17 -3.29 12.05 -8.25
N ALA A 18 -2.54 12.17 -7.15
CA ALA A 18 -1.55 11.16 -6.77
C ALA A 18 -2.20 9.82 -6.45
N CYS A 19 -3.34 9.83 -5.77
CA CYS A 19 -4.07 8.60 -5.45
C CYS A 19 -4.59 7.95 -6.74
N ILE A 20 -5.16 8.73 -7.63
CA ILE A 20 -5.66 8.21 -8.91
C ILE A 20 -4.52 7.63 -9.73
N ASP A 21 -3.35 8.28 -9.75
CA ASP A 21 -2.19 7.77 -10.46
C ASP A 21 -1.75 6.41 -9.91
N HIS A 22 -1.65 6.27 -8.60
CA HIS A 22 -1.28 5.00 -7.99
C HIS A 22 -2.32 3.90 -8.22
N PHE A 23 -3.57 4.28 -8.38
CA PHE A 23 -4.63 3.32 -8.68
C PHE A 23 -4.62 2.89 -10.15
N THR A 24 -4.47 3.84 -11.07
CA THR A 24 -4.54 3.54 -12.50
C THR A 24 -3.26 2.93 -13.05
N ALA A 25 -2.12 3.26 -12.44
CA ALA A 25 -0.82 2.74 -12.84
C ALA A 25 -0.06 2.26 -11.59
N PRO A 26 -0.57 1.23 -10.91
CA PRO A 26 0.03 0.80 -9.65
C PRO A 26 1.44 0.24 -9.86
N ARG A 27 2.32 0.56 -8.91
CA ARG A 27 3.70 0.10 -8.89
C ARG A 27 3.78 -1.19 -8.08
N ASN A 28 4.65 -2.11 -8.51
CA ASN A 28 5.00 -3.29 -7.72
C ASN A 28 3.86 -4.28 -7.50
N VAL A 29 2.96 -4.37 -8.48
CA VAL A 29 1.88 -5.37 -8.42
C VAL A 29 2.45 -6.76 -8.64
N GLY A 30 1.97 -7.72 -7.89
CA GLY A 30 2.32 -9.12 -8.06
C GLY A 30 2.87 -9.72 -6.79
N ALA A 31 3.73 -10.72 -6.94
CA ALA A 31 4.37 -11.40 -5.83
C ALA A 31 5.84 -11.60 -6.15
N VAL A 32 6.68 -11.52 -5.13
CA VAL A 32 8.08 -11.85 -5.24
C VAL A 32 8.20 -13.36 -5.35
N ASP A 33 9.04 -13.84 -6.28
CA ASP A 33 9.31 -15.26 -6.45
C ASP A 33 10.11 -15.76 -5.25
N ALA A 34 9.69 -16.85 -4.62
CA ALA A 34 10.34 -17.39 -3.44
C ALA A 34 10.69 -16.28 -2.45
N PRO A 35 9.67 -15.60 -1.87
CA PRO A 35 9.93 -14.42 -1.07
C PRO A 35 10.62 -14.75 0.23
N ASP A 36 11.41 -13.79 0.73
CA ASP A 36 12.03 -13.91 2.05
C ASP A 36 11.03 -13.63 3.16
N GLY A 37 9.98 -12.86 2.87
CA GLY A 37 8.89 -12.60 3.80
C GLY A 37 7.58 -12.35 3.08
N SER A 38 6.48 -12.75 3.72
CA SER A 38 5.15 -12.55 3.21
C SER A 38 4.22 -12.18 4.37
N GLY A 39 3.36 -11.21 4.14
CA GLY A 39 2.42 -10.79 5.18
C GLY A 39 1.13 -10.29 4.56
N SER A 40 0.04 -10.47 5.30
CA SER A 40 -1.28 -10.06 4.86
C SER A 40 -2.00 -9.33 5.97
N ASP A 41 -2.88 -8.43 5.57
CA ASP A 41 -3.82 -7.83 6.50
C ASP A 41 -5.14 -7.61 5.77
N ALA A 42 -6.19 -7.46 6.51
CA ALA A 42 -7.54 -7.35 5.94
C ALA A 42 -8.33 -6.31 6.71
N ASN A 43 -9.28 -5.70 6.01
CA ASN A 43 -10.26 -4.82 6.64
C ASN A 43 -11.58 -5.59 6.69
N PRO A 44 -11.96 -6.15 7.84
CA PRO A 44 -13.13 -7.00 7.91
C PRO A 44 -14.44 -6.26 7.63
N SER A 45 -14.48 -4.94 7.82
CA SER A 45 -15.71 -4.18 7.58
C SER A 45 -16.06 -4.12 6.10
N CYS A 46 -15.09 -4.16 5.20
CA CYS A 46 -15.37 -4.08 3.76
C CYS A 46 -14.82 -5.26 2.97
N GLY A 47 -14.17 -6.20 3.63
CA GLY A 47 -13.64 -7.39 2.96
C GLY A 47 -12.38 -7.19 2.15
N ASP A 48 -11.77 -6.02 2.23
CA ASP A 48 -10.51 -5.74 1.53
C ASP A 48 -9.37 -6.52 2.18
N ARG A 49 -8.41 -6.90 1.35
CA ARG A 49 -7.23 -7.63 1.82
C ARG A 49 -6.00 -7.22 1.01
N THR A 50 -4.88 -7.07 1.68
CA THR A 50 -3.59 -6.82 1.04
C THR A 50 -2.59 -7.85 1.48
N THR A 51 -1.84 -8.39 0.51
CA THR A 51 -0.71 -9.28 0.78
C THR A 51 0.53 -8.62 0.21
N ILE A 52 1.60 -8.57 1.01
CA ILE A 52 2.88 -8.02 0.59
C ILE A 52 3.93 -9.12 0.70
N THR A 53 4.75 -9.24 -0.34
CA THR A 53 5.89 -10.16 -0.38
C THR A 53 7.16 -9.37 -0.57
N LEU A 54 8.24 -9.83 0.05
CA LEU A 54 9.51 -9.08 0.11
C LEU A 54 10.68 -9.97 -0.26
N ARG A 55 11.68 -9.34 -0.87
CA ARG A 55 13.04 -9.88 -1.00
C ARG A 55 13.95 -8.98 -0.18
N VAL A 56 14.74 -9.60 0.69
CA VAL A 56 15.65 -8.88 1.59
C VAL A 56 17.06 -9.33 1.31
N ARG A 57 17.98 -8.39 1.17
CA ARG A 57 19.41 -8.67 0.98
C ARG A 57 20.21 -7.72 1.86
N GLU A 58 21.07 -8.27 2.69
CA GLU A 58 21.97 -7.48 3.55
C GLU A 58 21.20 -6.46 4.38
N GLY A 59 20.08 -6.88 4.94
CA GLY A 59 19.27 -6.03 5.80
C GLY A 59 18.46 -4.96 5.07
N ARG A 60 18.37 -5.03 3.74
CA ARG A 60 17.58 -4.07 2.96
C ARG A 60 16.47 -4.76 2.18
N VAL A 61 15.36 -4.06 2.04
CA VAL A 61 14.25 -4.49 1.20
C VAL A 61 14.63 -4.15 -0.24
N VAL A 62 15.03 -5.15 -1.01
CA VAL A 62 15.45 -4.93 -2.41
C VAL A 62 14.28 -5.07 -3.38
N GLU A 63 13.21 -5.73 -2.94
CA GLU A 63 11.99 -5.84 -3.73
C GLU A 63 10.80 -5.98 -2.80
N ALA A 64 9.73 -5.25 -3.09
CA ALA A 64 8.46 -5.36 -2.36
C ALA A 64 7.36 -5.35 -3.40
N ARG A 65 6.45 -6.33 -3.34
CA ARG A 65 5.33 -6.42 -4.26
C ARG A 65 4.06 -6.66 -3.49
N PHE A 66 2.93 -6.31 -4.11
CA PHE A 66 1.65 -6.48 -3.43
C PHE A 66 0.59 -7.06 -4.34
N ARG A 67 -0.37 -7.70 -3.71
CA ARG A 67 -1.66 -8.02 -4.31
C ARG A 67 -2.73 -7.53 -3.36
N THR A 68 -3.66 -6.77 -3.90
CA THR A 68 -4.76 -6.21 -3.11
C THR A 68 -6.09 -6.56 -3.75
N PHE A 69 -7.00 -7.01 -2.90
CA PHE A 69 -8.37 -7.25 -3.28
C PHE A 69 -9.19 -6.19 -2.54
N GLY A 70 -9.62 -5.17 -3.25
CA GLY A 70 -10.31 -4.07 -2.58
C GLY A 70 -10.53 -2.86 -3.48
N CYS A 71 -10.79 -1.73 -2.86
CA CYS A 71 -11.19 -0.50 -3.52
C CYS A 71 -9.99 0.30 -4.04
N THR A 72 -10.29 1.42 -4.68
CA THR A 72 -9.29 2.37 -5.19
C THR A 72 -8.27 2.75 -4.13
N ALA A 73 -8.74 3.12 -2.95
CA ALA A 73 -7.85 3.53 -1.86
C ALA A 73 -6.95 2.40 -1.38
N ALA A 74 -7.46 1.15 -1.39
CA ALA A 74 -6.68 0.00 -0.96
C ALA A 74 -5.54 -0.29 -1.93
N ILE A 75 -5.82 -0.27 -3.22
CA ILE A 75 -4.80 -0.50 -4.25
C ILE A 75 -3.77 0.63 -4.25
N ALA A 76 -4.24 1.89 -4.19
CA ALA A 76 -3.34 3.04 -4.18
C ALA A 76 -2.44 3.04 -2.95
N SER A 77 -2.97 2.67 -1.78
CA SER A 77 -2.20 2.61 -0.55
C SER A 77 -1.08 1.58 -0.62
N ALA A 78 -1.39 0.39 -1.13
CA ALA A 78 -0.38 -0.67 -1.26
C ALA A 78 0.68 -0.29 -2.30
N SER A 79 0.27 0.32 -3.40
CA SER A 79 1.19 0.81 -4.43
C SER A 79 2.17 1.83 -3.83
N ALA A 80 1.65 2.84 -3.15
CA ALA A 80 2.48 3.88 -2.54
C ALA A 80 3.43 3.29 -1.50
N LEU A 81 2.93 2.39 -0.66
CA LEU A 81 3.72 1.82 0.43
C LEU A 81 4.85 0.94 -0.09
N THR A 82 4.60 0.10 -1.09
CA THR A 82 5.66 -0.75 -1.66
C THR A 82 6.74 0.09 -2.33
N GLU A 83 6.36 1.22 -2.93
CA GLU A 83 7.32 2.14 -3.50
C GLU A 83 8.18 2.78 -2.42
N LEU A 84 7.59 3.16 -1.29
CA LEU A 84 8.32 3.71 -0.16
C LEU A 84 9.26 2.68 0.47
N ALA A 85 8.83 1.43 0.55
CA ALA A 85 9.59 0.38 1.23
C ALA A 85 10.80 -0.08 0.43
N GLY A 86 10.73 -0.04 -0.89
CA GLY A 86 11.82 -0.51 -1.75
C GLY A 86 13.10 0.30 -1.52
N GLY A 87 14.20 -0.39 -1.26
CA GLY A 87 15.50 0.22 -1.02
C GLY A 87 15.75 0.63 0.43
N GLN A 88 14.73 0.56 1.30
CA GLN A 88 14.90 0.90 2.72
C GLN A 88 15.55 -0.25 3.46
N THR A 89 16.24 0.06 4.56
CA THR A 89 16.63 -0.98 5.50
C THR A 89 15.37 -1.59 6.11
N VAL A 90 15.47 -2.81 6.58
CA VAL A 90 14.35 -3.47 7.28
C VAL A 90 13.89 -2.62 8.46
N ALA A 91 14.83 -2.05 9.21
CA ALA A 91 14.50 -1.20 10.36
C ALA A 91 13.72 0.04 9.94
N ASP A 92 14.14 0.71 8.86
CA ASP A 92 13.45 1.91 8.38
C ASP A 92 12.09 1.56 7.78
N ALA A 93 12.01 0.44 7.06
CA ALA A 93 10.74 0.00 6.51
C ALA A 93 9.71 -0.28 7.60
N GLN A 94 10.16 -0.79 8.75
CA GLN A 94 9.27 -1.04 9.89
C GLN A 94 8.70 0.24 10.51
N ARG A 95 9.36 1.36 10.28
CA ARG A 95 8.90 2.66 10.79
C ARG A 95 7.92 3.35 9.85
N LEU A 96 7.74 2.85 8.65
CA LEU A 96 6.74 3.41 7.75
C LEU A 96 5.37 3.30 8.39
N SER A 97 4.61 4.38 8.30
CA SER A 97 3.34 4.52 8.99
C SER A 97 2.24 4.88 8.00
N PRO A 98 0.97 4.77 8.41
CA PRO A 98 -0.12 5.25 7.55
C PRO A 98 0.04 6.70 7.15
N SER A 99 0.62 7.54 8.01
CA SER A 99 0.89 8.94 7.67
C SER A 99 1.80 9.09 6.47
N ASP A 100 2.79 8.22 6.34
CA ASP A 100 3.70 8.26 5.19
C ASP A 100 2.96 7.93 3.91
N VAL A 101 2.07 6.94 3.95
CA VAL A 101 1.24 6.57 2.80
C VAL A 101 0.31 7.73 2.43
N LEU A 102 -0.35 8.32 3.42
CA LEU A 102 -1.25 9.43 3.19
C LEU A 102 -0.53 10.63 2.58
N ARG A 103 0.73 10.86 3.02
CA ARG A 103 1.53 11.95 2.47
C ARG A 103 1.80 11.75 0.99
N VAL A 104 2.17 10.54 0.59
CA VAL A 104 2.42 10.21 -0.82
C VAL A 104 1.15 10.38 -1.65
N LEU A 105 0.02 9.96 -1.11
CA LEU A 105 -1.25 10.00 -1.84
C LEU A 105 -1.93 11.37 -1.79
N GLY A 106 -1.38 12.33 -1.04
CA GLY A 106 -2.04 13.63 -0.89
C GLY A 106 -3.30 13.54 -0.03
N GLY A 107 -3.38 12.55 0.85
CA GLY A 107 -4.52 12.30 1.72
C GLY A 107 -5.52 11.33 1.13
N LEU A 108 -6.41 10.85 1.96
CA LEU A 108 -7.54 9.99 1.58
C LEU A 108 -8.77 10.49 2.32
N PRO A 109 -9.97 10.24 1.79
CA PRO A 109 -11.18 10.50 2.57
C PRO A 109 -11.09 9.79 3.92
N PRO A 110 -11.59 10.40 5.01
CA PRO A 110 -11.43 9.80 6.34
C PRO A 110 -11.91 8.36 6.44
N ARG A 111 -13.00 8.02 5.77
CA ARG A 111 -13.52 6.64 5.79
C ARG A 111 -12.61 5.65 5.07
N LYS A 112 -11.63 6.13 4.31
CA LYS A 112 -10.71 5.30 3.53
C LYS A 112 -9.31 5.23 4.16
N GLU A 113 -9.08 5.93 5.23
CA GLU A 113 -7.75 5.92 5.86
C GLU A 113 -7.40 4.54 6.42
N ALA A 114 -8.39 3.73 6.74
CA ALA A 114 -8.17 2.34 7.15
C ALA A 114 -7.44 1.51 6.08
N CYS A 115 -7.54 1.91 4.81
CA CYS A 115 -6.82 1.23 3.73
C CYS A 115 -5.31 1.40 3.87
N ALA A 116 -4.86 2.61 4.27
CA ALA A 116 -3.45 2.85 4.53
C ALA A 116 -2.97 2.03 5.73
N LEU A 117 -3.81 1.93 6.76
CA LEU A 117 -3.50 1.13 7.94
C LEU A 117 -3.35 -0.35 7.57
N MET A 118 -4.23 -0.87 6.72
CA MET A 118 -4.18 -2.25 6.25
C MET A 118 -2.90 -2.53 5.46
N ALA A 119 -2.51 -1.63 4.58
CA ALA A 119 -1.27 -1.80 3.80
C ALA A 119 -0.05 -1.86 4.74
N VAL A 120 0.02 -0.95 5.70
CA VAL A 120 1.12 -0.93 6.67
C VAL A 120 1.13 -2.19 7.52
N GLY A 121 -0.05 -2.69 7.92
CA GLY A 121 -0.16 -3.94 8.66
C GLY A 121 0.40 -5.12 7.88
N ALA A 122 0.09 -5.20 6.58
CA ALA A 122 0.61 -6.26 5.71
C ALA A 122 2.13 -6.16 5.57
N LEU A 123 2.66 -4.95 5.42
CA LEU A 123 4.11 -4.74 5.32
C LEU A 123 4.82 -5.17 6.61
N ARG A 124 4.31 -4.75 7.75
CA ARG A 124 4.91 -5.11 9.03
C ARG A 124 4.91 -6.62 9.25
N ALA A 125 3.83 -7.28 8.87
CA ALA A 125 3.75 -8.74 8.95
C ALA A 125 4.79 -9.40 8.03
N ALA A 126 4.96 -8.87 6.82
CA ALA A 126 5.95 -9.40 5.89
C ALA A 126 7.39 -9.21 6.39
N LEU A 127 7.67 -8.04 6.98
CA LEU A 127 8.99 -7.75 7.54
C LEU A 127 9.30 -8.67 8.73
N LEU A 128 8.31 -8.90 9.58
CA LEU A 128 8.46 -9.81 10.70
C LEU A 128 8.71 -11.24 10.23
N ASP A 129 7.97 -11.68 9.22
CA ASP A 129 8.14 -13.01 8.63
C ASP A 129 9.54 -13.18 8.06
N ALA A 130 10.06 -12.18 7.35
CA ALA A 130 11.41 -12.19 6.82
C ALA A 130 12.45 -12.29 7.93
N LYS A 131 12.24 -11.57 9.03
CA LYS A 131 13.15 -11.58 10.17
C LYS A 131 13.19 -12.95 10.84
N VAL A 132 12.04 -13.58 11.01
CA VAL A 132 11.93 -14.90 11.65
C VAL A 132 12.59 -15.98 10.80
N LYS A 133 12.49 -15.87 9.48
CA LYS A 133 13.07 -16.87 8.56
C LYS A 133 14.54 -16.67 8.27
N ALA A 134 15.07 -15.52 8.62
CA ALA A 134 16.46 -15.19 8.33
C ALA A 134 17.47 -15.98 9.18
#